data_769e0465886bba7bee9f1b9948b5e524
#
_entry.id   769e0465886bba7bee9f1b9948b5e524
#
_cell.length_a   1.000
_cell.length_b   1.000
_cell.length_c   1.000
_cell.angle_alpha   90.00
_cell.angle_beta   90.00
_cell.angle_gamma   90.00
#
_symmetry.space_group_name_H-M   'P 1'
#
loop_
_entity.id
_entity.type
_entity.pdbx_description
1 polymer ?
#
loop_
_entity_poly.entity_id
_entity_poly.type
_entity_poly.pdbx_seq_one_letter_code
_entity_poly.pdbx_strand_id
1 'polypeptide(L)'
;MNYAVIKKNDIANGPGVRVSLFVSGCRHHCRNCFNREAWDFSFGQPFTDAVMDEILAALVPDYGAGLSFLGGEPFEPENQEGLLTLARRFKERFPEKNLWCYTGFSFEQDLLTGQVGNPSTARELLSLIDVMVDGKYVEEEHDASLLFRGSANQNIIDVPASLKAGKMVLLPGVWRRKMGNGNIHED
;
A
#
# COMPACT_ATOMS: atom_id res chain seq x y z
N MET A 1 14.93 -3.15 -7.93
CA MET A 1 14.43 -3.12 -6.54
C MET A 1 14.64 -4.47 -5.83
N ASN A 2 14.63 -4.46 -4.50
CA ASN A 2 14.57 -5.66 -3.67
C ASN A 2 13.22 -5.71 -2.92
N TYR A 3 12.89 -6.89 -2.39
CA TYR A 3 11.75 -7.07 -1.51
C TYR A 3 12.16 -7.84 -0.25
N ALA A 4 11.54 -7.48 0.88
CA ALA A 4 11.81 -8.10 2.17
C ALA A 4 11.08 -9.45 2.32
N VAL A 5 9.77 -9.46 2.02
CA VAL A 5 8.92 -10.66 2.16
C VAL A 5 7.67 -10.58 1.30
N ILE A 6 7.16 -11.74 0.89
CA ILE A 6 5.83 -11.91 0.28
C ILE A 6 4.97 -12.74 1.23
N LYS A 7 3.82 -12.19 1.64
CA LYS A 7 2.81 -12.93 2.42
C LYS A 7 1.66 -13.31 1.50
N LYS A 8 1.48 -14.61 1.24
CA LYS A 8 0.49 -15.10 0.28
C LYS A 8 -0.94 -15.18 0.83
N ASN A 9 -1.11 -15.19 2.15
CA ASN A 9 -2.40 -15.26 2.84
C ASN A 9 -2.42 -14.24 3.98
N ASP A 10 -2.35 -12.96 3.63
CA ASP A 10 -2.32 -11.85 4.58
C ASP A 10 -3.74 -11.32 4.81
N ILE A 11 -4.10 -11.08 6.08
CA ILE A 11 -5.38 -10.51 6.50
C ILE A 11 -5.22 -9.17 7.23
N ALA A 12 -3.99 -8.70 7.37
CA ALA A 12 -3.66 -7.49 8.15
C ALA A 12 -3.55 -6.22 7.29
N ASN A 13 -3.24 -6.36 6.00
CA ASN A 13 -2.91 -5.24 5.13
C ASN A 13 -3.98 -4.99 4.06
N GLY A 14 -5.21 -4.80 4.51
CA GLY A 14 -6.42 -4.59 3.73
C GLY A 14 -7.48 -5.66 4.00
N PRO A 15 -8.74 -5.46 3.56
CA PRO A 15 -9.84 -6.38 3.79
C PRO A 15 -9.68 -7.68 2.99
N GLY A 16 -10.15 -8.78 3.56
CA GLY A 16 -10.10 -10.12 2.96
C GLY A 16 -8.72 -10.76 3.05
N VAL A 17 -8.55 -11.89 2.35
CA VAL A 17 -7.26 -12.57 2.22
C VAL A 17 -6.51 -11.98 1.03
N ARG A 18 -5.27 -11.56 1.23
CA ARG A 18 -4.50 -10.82 0.23
C ARG A 18 -3.11 -11.42 0.02
N VAL A 19 -2.52 -11.13 -1.12
CA VAL A 19 -1.08 -11.25 -1.27
C VAL A 19 -0.47 -9.89 -0.95
N SER A 20 0.49 -9.87 -0.02
CA SER A 20 1.16 -8.63 0.40
C SER A 20 2.64 -8.69 0.05
N LEU A 21 3.09 -7.73 -0.77
CA LEU A 21 4.48 -7.55 -1.16
C LEU A 21 5.10 -6.46 -0.30
N PHE A 22 6.07 -6.82 0.53
CA PHE A 22 6.85 -5.90 1.34
C PHE A 22 8.14 -5.55 0.59
N VAL A 23 8.21 -4.36 0.01
CA VAL A 23 9.40 -3.86 -0.70
C VAL A 23 10.51 -3.46 0.27
N SER A 24 11.74 -3.34 -0.23
CA SER A 24 12.88 -2.80 0.50
C SER A 24 13.26 -1.42 -0.01
N GLY A 25 13.88 -0.62 0.84
CA GLY A 25 14.21 0.77 0.60
C GLY A 25 13.14 1.74 1.13
N CYS A 26 13.54 2.60 2.08
CA CYS A 26 12.69 3.65 2.65
C CYS A 26 13.53 4.75 3.25
N ARG A 27 13.32 6.00 2.81
CA ARG A 27 14.01 7.18 3.33
C ARG A 27 13.22 7.95 4.39
N HIS A 28 12.00 7.47 4.74
CA HIS A 28 11.17 8.15 5.75
C HIS A 28 11.72 8.01 7.19
N HIS A 29 12.30 6.86 7.54
CA HIS A 29 12.91 6.57 8.82
C HIS A 29 12.00 6.90 10.02
N CYS A 30 10.72 6.51 9.95
CA CYS A 30 9.75 6.78 11.00
C CYS A 30 10.20 6.22 12.36
N ARG A 31 10.01 6.99 13.42
CA ARG A 31 10.29 6.53 14.80
C ARG A 31 9.45 5.29 15.10
N ASN A 32 10.07 4.26 15.68
CA ASN A 32 9.44 2.98 16.01
C ASN A 32 8.78 2.26 14.83
N CYS A 33 9.27 2.48 13.59
CA CYS A 33 8.86 1.70 12.45
C CYS A 33 9.01 0.20 12.73
N PHE A 34 7.96 -0.58 12.50
CA PHE A 34 7.96 -2.03 12.72
C PHE A 34 8.87 -2.80 11.74
N ASN A 35 9.26 -2.18 10.62
CA ASN A 35 10.03 -2.81 9.54
C ASN A 35 11.32 -2.05 9.23
N ARG A 36 12.15 -1.78 10.26
CA ARG A 36 13.39 -1.02 10.13
C ARG A 36 14.40 -1.65 9.18
N GLU A 37 14.44 -2.97 9.10
CA GLU A 37 15.35 -3.69 8.20
C GLU A 37 15.07 -3.34 6.73
N ALA A 38 13.80 -3.10 6.38
CA ALA A 38 13.41 -2.70 5.05
C ALA A 38 13.74 -1.23 4.69
N TRP A 39 14.39 -0.45 5.55
CA TRP A 39 14.94 0.85 5.17
C TRP A 39 16.13 0.71 4.20
N ASP A 40 16.89 -0.39 4.35
CA ASP A 40 18.00 -0.70 3.46
C ASP A 40 17.46 -1.19 2.09
N PHE A 41 17.86 -0.52 1.01
CA PHE A 41 17.48 -0.86 -0.35
C PHE A 41 18.03 -2.21 -0.82
N SER A 42 19.08 -2.71 -0.17
CA SER A 42 19.69 -4.00 -0.46
C SER A 42 19.09 -5.17 0.35
N PHE A 43 18.24 -4.87 1.33
CA PHE A 43 17.64 -5.87 2.20
C PHE A 43 16.75 -6.86 1.43
N GLY A 44 16.75 -8.11 1.84
CA GLY A 44 15.90 -9.17 1.30
C GLY A 44 16.42 -9.76 -0.02
N GLN A 45 15.56 -9.93 -1.00
CA GLN A 45 15.85 -10.63 -2.25
C GLN A 45 15.61 -9.74 -3.49
N PRO A 46 16.32 -9.95 -4.59
CA PRO A 46 16.05 -9.28 -5.86
C PRO A 46 14.64 -9.55 -6.37
N PHE A 47 13.95 -8.50 -6.78
CA PHE A 47 12.63 -8.57 -7.36
C PHE A 47 12.73 -8.83 -8.86
N THR A 48 12.39 -10.05 -9.29
CA THR A 48 12.55 -10.56 -10.66
C THR A 48 11.21 -10.91 -11.29
N ASP A 49 11.17 -11.17 -12.59
CA ASP A 49 9.97 -11.65 -13.28
C ASP A 49 9.45 -12.97 -12.68
N ALA A 50 10.34 -13.88 -12.26
CA ALA A 50 9.94 -15.11 -11.58
C ALA A 50 9.20 -14.84 -10.26
N VAL A 51 9.60 -13.81 -9.51
CA VAL A 51 8.93 -13.38 -8.28
C VAL A 51 7.57 -12.76 -8.61
N MET A 52 7.46 -11.98 -9.70
CA MET A 52 6.16 -11.46 -10.15
C MET A 52 5.22 -12.60 -10.52
N ASP A 53 5.71 -13.62 -11.23
CA ASP A 53 4.91 -14.81 -11.59
C ASP A 53 4.44 -15.57 -10.36
N GLU A 54 5.28 -15.70 -9.33
CA GLU A 54 4.92 -16.29 -8.04
C GLU A 54 3.79 -15.52 -7.34
N ILE A 55 3.88 -14.19 -7.31
CA ILE A 55 2.84 -13.31 -6.74
C ILE A 55 1.52 -13.48 -7.51
N LEU A 56 1.57 -13.42 -8.84
CA LEU A 56 0.37 -13.56 -9.67
C LEU A 56 -0.24 -14.96 -9.57
N ALA A 57 0.56 -16.01 -9.43
CA ALA A 57 0.07 -17.36 -9.20
C ALA A 57 -0.65 -17.50 -7.83
N ALA A 58 -0.15 -16.83 -6.79
CA ALA A 58 -0.77 -16.83 -5.47
C ALA A 58 -2.12 -16.09 -5.42
N LEU A 59 -2.41 -15.24 -6.41
CA LEU A 59 -3.67 -14.50 -6.55
C LEU A 59 -4.77 -15.24 -7.33
N VAL A 60 -4.44 -16.39 -7.95
CA VAL A 60 -5.42 -17.19 -8.75
C VAL A 60 -6.63 -17.65 -7.95
N PRO A 61 -6.51 -18.09 -6.66
CA PRO A 61 -7.69 -18.52 -5.90
C PRO A 61 -8.75 -17.44 -5.75
N ASP A 62 -10.02 -17.81 -5.92
CA ASP A 62 -11.17 -16.89 -5.90
C ASP A 62 -11.36 -16.19 -4.55
N TYR A 63 -10.93 -16.82 -3.44
CA TYR A 63 -11.01 -16.23 -2.11
C TYR A 63 -10.03 -15.05 -1.92
N GLY A 64 -9.05 -14.88 -2.79
CA GLY A 64 -8.07 -13.79 -2.74
C GLY A 64 -8.70 -12.46 -3.10
N ALA A 65 -8.73 -11.51 -2.14
CA ALA A 65 -9.33 -10.20 -2.33
C ALA A 65 -8.48 -9.26 -3.19
N GLY A 66 -7.17 -9.46 -3.24
CA GLY A 66 -6.29 -8.62 -4.04
C GLY A 66 -4.83 -8.59 -3.59
N LEU A 67 -4.11 -7.60 -4.08
CA LEU A 67 -2.69 -7.37 -3.86
C LEU A 67 -2.49 -6.14 -2.98
N SER A 68 -1.47 -6.16 -2.10
CA SER A 68 -1.07 -5.01 -1.29
C SER A 68 0.42 -4.74 -1.44
N PHE A 69 0.79 -3.48 -1.69
CA PHE A 69 2.16 -2.98 -1.69
C PHE A 69 2.45 -2.24 -0.39
N LEU A 70 3.51 -2.62 0.29
CA LEU A 70 3.97 -2.00 1.53
C LEU A 70 5.42 -2.41 1.84
N GLY A 71 5.86 -2.24 3.08
CA GLY A 71 7.16 -2.72 3.56
C GLY A 71 8.12 -1.61 3.86
N GLY A 72 9.07 -1.31 2.95
CA GLY A 72 9.83 -0.08 2.90
C GLY A 72 8.92 1.05 2.41
N GLU A 73 9.25 1.65 1.28
CA GLU A 73 8.40 2.68 0.67
C GLU A 73 8.14 2.33 -0.81
N PRO A 74 6.89 2.00 -1.19
CA PRO A 74 6.55 1.67 -2.58
C PRO A 74 6.85 2.80 -3.59
N PHE A 75 6.72 4.06 -3.19
CA PHE A 75 6.96 5.19 -4.06
C PHE A 75 8.41 5.71 -4.06
N GLU A 76 9.37 5.01 -3.42
CA GLU A 76 10.78 5.30 -3.66
C GLU A 76 11.10 5.10 -5.15
N PRO A 77 11.91 5.99 -5.77
CA PRO A 77 12.24 5.93 -7.20
C PRO A 77 12.72 4.55 -7.65
N GLU A 78 13.49 3.87 -6.80
CA GLU A 78 14.05 2.54 -7.06
C GLU A 78 13.00 1.42 -7.10
N ASN A 79 11.83 1.66 -6.49
CA ASN A 79 10.74 0.67 -6.41
C ASN A 79 9.68 0.87 -7.49
N GLN A 80 9.52 2.08 -8.00
CA GLN A 80 8.40 2.47 -8.88
C GLN A 80 8.28 1.60 -10.13
N GLU A 81 9.36 1.38 -10.89
CA GLU A 81 9.30 0.63 -12.16
C GLU A 81 8.92 -0.84 -11.96
N GLY A 82 9.50 -1.49 -10.94
CA GLY A 82 9.17 -2.88 -10.63
C GLY A 82 7.71 -3.04 -10.19
N LEU A 83 7.23 -2.13 -9.33
CA LEU A 83 5.85 -2.14 -8.87
C LEU A 83 4.86 -1.76 -9.97
N LEU A 84 5.21 -0.82 -10.85
CA LEU A 84 4.38 -0.48 -12.00
C LEU A 84 4.20 -1.68 -12.94
N THR A 85 5.29 -2.41 -13.23
CA THR A 85 5.23 -3.61 -14.05
C THR A 85 4.33 -4.68 -13.42
N LEU A 86 4.46 -4.93 -12.11
CA LEU A 86 3.59 -5.88 -11.41
C LEU A 86 2.14 -5.40 -11.38
N ALA A 87 1.89 -4.11 -11.13
CA ALA A 87 0.54 -3.55 -11.07
C ALA A 87 -0.20 -3.67 -12.41
N ARG A 88 0.48 -3.40 -13.54
CA ARG A 88 -0.08 -3.60 -14.88
C ARG A 88 -0.49 -5.05 -15.13
N ARG A 89 0.43 -6.00 -14.87
CA ARG A 89 0.17 -7.45 -15.02
C ARG A 89 -0.95 -7.93 -14.09
N PHE A 90 -1.01 -7.40 -12.87
CA PHE A 90 -2.08 -7.69 -11.92
C PHE A 90 -3.45 -7.21 -12.42
N LYS A 91 -3.56 -5.95 -12.84
CA LYS A 91 -4.82 -5.39 -13.34
C LYS A 91 -5.30 -6.04 -14.64
N GLU A 92 -4.40 -6.43 -15.53
CA GLU A 92 -4.73 -7.17 -16.75
C GLU A 92 -5.29 -8.56 -16.42
N ARG A 93 -4.68 -9.28 -15.48
CA ARG A 93 -5.04 -10.66 -15.16
C ARG A 93 -6.22 -10.78 -14.19
N PHE A 94 -6.38 -9.82 -13.29
CA PHE A 94 -7.38 -9.86 -12.20
C PHE A 94 -8.13 -8.51 -12.10
N PRO A 95 -8.91 -8.12 -13.14
CA PRO A 95 -9.58 -6.82 -13.15
C PRO A 95 -10.61 -6.64 -12.04
N GLU A 96 -11.13 -7.72 -11.47
CA GLU A 96 -12.10 -7.74 -10.36
C GLU A 96 -11.46 -7.62 -8.97
N LYS A 97 -10.13 -7.82 -8.85
CA LYS A 97 -9.41 -7.74 -7.58
C LYS A 97 -8.82 -6.35 -7.39
N ASN A 98 -8.76 -5.91 -6.12
CA ASN A 98 -8.26 -4.57 -5.82
C ASN A 98 -6.78 -4.55 -5.43
N LEU A 99 -6.13 -3.42 -5.74
CA LEU A 99 -4.74 -3.11 -5.37
C LEU A 99 -4.71 -2.08 -4.26
N TRP A 100 -4.13 -2.44 -3.13
CA TRP A 100 -3.86 -1.55 -2.01
C TRP A 100 -2.41 -1.13 -2.01
N CYS A 101 -2.12 0.09 -1.54
CA CYS A 101 -0.77 0.58 -1.37
C CYS A 101 -0.65 1.39 -0.08
N TYR A 102 0.42 1.12 0.67
CA TYR A 102 0.80 1.86 1.87
C TYR A 102 2.01 2.71 1.56
N THR A 103 1.95 3.99 1.86
CA THR A 103 3.04 4.94 1.62
C THR A 103 3.21 5.91 2.79
N GLY A 104 4.43 6.32 3.05
CA GLY A 104 4.72 7.40 3.98
C GLY A 104 4.59 8.79 3.35
N PHE A 105 4.42 8.89 2.04
CA PHE A 105 4.14 10.16 1.36
C PHE A 105 2.69 10.60 1.59
N SER A 106 2.45 11.92 1.55
CA SER A 106 1.11 12.49 1.55
C SER A 106 0.49 12.38 0.16
N PHE A 107 -0.75 11.88 0.09
CA PHE A 107 -1.45 11.77 -1.18
C PHE A 107 -1.59 13.13 -1.89
N GLU A 108 -2.05 14.17 -1.19
CA GLU A 108 -2.27 15.49 -1.78
C GLU A 108 -0.99 16.28 -1.99
N GLN A 109 -0.10 16.29 -0.99
CA GLN A 109 1.06 17.19 -1.01
C GLN A 109 2.20 16.65 -1.88
N ASP A 110 2.37 15.32 -1.92
CA ASP A 110 3.50 14.69 -2.59
C ASP A 110 3.08 13.98 -3.89
N LEU A 111 2.09 13.10 -3.84
CA LEU A 111 1.75 12.22 -4.97
C LEU A 111 0.92 12.91 -6.04
N LEU A 112 -0.14 13.66 -5.68
CA LEU A 112 -0.95 14.41 -6.64
C LEU A 112 -0.15 15.51 -7.33
N THR A 113 0.81 16.12 -6.64
CA THR A 113 1.67 17.17 -7.22
C THR A 113 2.74 16.60 -8.15
N GLY A 114 2.97 15.27 -8.12
CA GLY A 114 3.97 14.59 -8.93
C GLY A 114 5.40 14.85 -8.50
N GLN A 115 5.63 15.20 -7.23
CA GLN A 115 6.98 15.53 -6.72
C GLN A 115 7.78 14.32 -6.26
N VAL A 116 7.23 13.10 -6.36
CA VAL A 116 7.83 11.86 -5.87
C VAL A 116 8.45 11.06 -7.02
N GLY A 117 9.74 10.83 -6.96
CA GLY A 117 10.48 9.95 -7.87
C GLY A 117 10.42 10.38 -9.33
N ASN A 118 10.19 9.42 -10.23
CA ASN A 118 9.91 9.70 -11.63
C ASN A 118 8.43 10.08 -11.78
N PRO A 119 8.10 11.34 -12.15
CA PRO A 119 6.71 11.81 -12.16
C PRO A 119 5.78 11.04 -13.08
N SER A 120 6.26 10.54 -14.22
CA SER A 120 5.44 9.76 -15.15
C SER A 120 5.14 8.37 -14.60
N THR A 121 6.14 7.67 -14.10
CA THR A 121 6.03 6.33 -13.51
C THR A 121 5.18 6.36 -12.24
N ALA A 122 5.43 7.35 -11.36
CA ALA A 122 4.65 7.52 -10.12
C ALA A 122 3.16 7.79 -10.40
N ARG A 123 2.86 8.66 -11.37
CA ARG A 123 1.47 8.97 -11.77
C ARG A 123 0.77 7.75 -12.34
N GLU A 124 1.44 6.98 -13.17
CA GLU A 124 0.86 5.77 -13.75
C GLU A 124 0.65 4.69 -12.68
N LEU A 125 1.65 4.45 -11.81
CA LEU A 125 1.49 3.53 -10.68
C LEU A 125 0.32 3.95 -9.80
N LEU A 126 0.21 5.24 -9.45
CA LEU A 126 -0.90 5.78 -8.67
C LEU A 126 -2.25 5.50 -9.33
N SER A 127 -2.36 5.63 -10.65
CA SER A 127 -3.61 5.40 -11.39
C SER A 127 -4.09 3.94 -11.38
N LEU A 128 -3.21 2.98 -11.08
CA LEU A 128 -3.55 1.55 -10.99
C LEU A 128 -3.94 1.11 -9.57
N ILE A 129 -3.68 1.95 -8.55
CA ILE A 129 -4.03 1.67 -7.17
C ILE A 129 -5.51 2.00 -6.93
N ASP A 130 -6.24 1.09 -6.27
CA ASP A 130 -7.63 1.31 -5.89
C ASP A 130 -7.75 2.00 -4.54
N VAL A 131 -6.95 1.57 -3.56
CA VAL A 131 -6.98 2.10 -2.21
C VAL A 131 -5.56 2.41 -1.72
N MET A 132 -5.39 3.56 -1.13
CA MET A 132 -4.12 3.98 -0.55
C MET A 132 -4.26 4.26 0.94
N VAL A 133 -3.26 3.84 1.71
CA VAL A 133 -3.03 4.32 3.08
C VAL A 133 -1.84 5.24 3.03
N ASP A 134 -2.05 6.53 3.24
CA ASP A 134 -1.04 7.57 3.11
C ASP A 134 -0.54 8.11 4.45
N GLY A 135 0.61 8.75 4.41
CA GLY A 135 1.19 9.46 5.54
C GLY A 135 2.14 8.63 6.39
N LYS A 136 3.18 9.29 6.90
CA LYS A 136 4.18 8.67 7.77
C LYS A 136 3.52 8.15 9.05
N TYR A 137 4.02 6.99 9.51
CA TYR A 137 3.66 6.53 10.85
C TYR A 137 4.15 7.52 11.91
N VAL A 138 3.25 7.93 12.80
CA VAL A 138 3.50 8.82 13.93
C VAL A 138 3.24 8.06 15.22
N GLU A 139 4.28 7.81 16.00
CA GLU A 139 4.22 7.01 17.24
C GLU A 139 3.25 7.60 18.26
N GLU A 140 3.22 8.92 18.38
CA GLU A 140 2.36 9.65 19.31
C GLU A 140 0.88 9.53 18.96
N GLU A 141 0.56 9.14 17.73
CA GLU A 141 -0.80 8.91 17.22
C GLU A 141 -1.10 7.42 16.99
N HIS A 142 -0.26 6.54 17.54
CA HIS A 142 -0.48 5.10 17.47
C HIS A 142 -1.78 4.70 18.15
N ASP A 143 -2.62 3.93 17.44
CA ASP A 143 -3.87 3.37 17.96
C ASP A 143 -4.13 1.98 17.35
N ALA A 144 -4.00 0.95 18.18
CA ALA A 144 -4.18 -0.45 17.78
C ALA A 144 -5.65 -0.80 17.42
N SER A 145 -6.62 0.09 17.69
CA SER A 145 -8.01 -0.09 17.29
C SER A 145 -8.29 0.32 15.84
N LEU A 146 -7.37 1.06 15.22
CA LEU A 146 -7.49 1.48 13.82
C LEU A 146 -7.43 0.27 12.88
N LEU A 147 -8.30 0.25 11.87
CA LEU A 147 -8.24 -0.77 10.83
C LEU A 147 -7.25 -0.34 9.73
N PHE A 148 -6.35 -1.28 9.37
CA PHE A 148 -5.43 -1.17 8.23
C PHE A 148 -4.50 0.04 8.22
N ARG A 149 -4.28 0.71 9.34
CA ARG A 149 -3.34 1.82 9.52
C ARG A 149 -2.73 1.79 10.91
N GLY A 150 -1.54 2.37 11.08
CA GLY A 150 -0.79 2.28 12.34
C GLY A 150 -0.99 3.49 13.26
N SER A 151 -1.34 4.66 12.71
CA SER A 151 -1.49 5.91 13.47
C SER A 151 -2.67 6.74 12.93
N ALA A 152 -3.25 7.59 13.78
CA ALA A 152 -4.50 8.31 13.50
C ALA A 152 -4.36 9.35 12.38
N ASN A 153 -3.17 9.89 12.16
CA ASN A 153 -2.88 10.83 11.07
C ASN A 153 -2.96 10.22 9.67
N GLN A 154 -2.90 8.89 9.54
CA GLN A 154 -2.95 8.21 8.26
C GLN A 154 -4.38 8.14 7.72
N ASN A 155 -4.55 8.29 6.41
CA ASN A 155 -5.85 8.25 5.74
C ASN A 155 -5.99 6.97 4.92
N ILE A 156 -7.22 6.46 4.80
CA ILE A 156 -7.56 5.39 3.85
C ILE A 156 -8.34 6.04 2.71
N ILE A 157 -7.78 6.03 1.52
CA ILE A 157 -8.14 6.87 0.39
C ILE A 157 -8.69 6.02 -0.74
N ASP A 158 -9.84 6.42 -1.29
CA ASP A 158 -10.33 5.96 -2.59
C ASP A 158 -9.55 6.67 -3.70
N VAL A 159 -8.58 5.99 -4.30
CA VAL A 159 -7.67 6.61 -5.27
C VAL A 159 -8.38 7.00 -6.57
N PRO A 160 -9.20 6.15 -7.20
CA PRO A 160 -9.97 6.52 -8.39
C PRO A 160 -10.86 7.75 -8.19
N ALA A 161 -11.61 7.80 -7.07
CA ALA A 161 -12.45 8.96 -6.75
C ALA A 161 -11.61 10.22 -6.51
N SER A 162 -10.47 10.09 -5.86
CA SER A 162 -9.56 11.20 -5.57
C SER A 162 -8.92 11.76 -6.82
N LEU A 163 -8.44 10.91 -7.73
CA LEU A 163 -7.88 11.34 -9.01
C LEU A 163 -8.91 12.07 -9.87
N LYS A 164 -10.16 11.58 -9.89
CA LYS A 164 -11.27 12.25 -10.58
C LYS A 164 -11.61 13.60 -9.98
N ALA A 165 -11.56 13.71 -8.65
CA ALA A 165 -11.88 14.94 -7.94
C ALA A 165 -10.73 15.95 -7.89
N GLY A 166 -9.49 15.53 -8.17
CA GLY A 166 -8.28 16.35 -8.01
C GLY A 166 -7.94 16.68 -6.56
N LYS A 167 -8.49 15.94 -5.61
CA LYS A 167 -8.27 16.07 -4.15
C LYS A 167 -8.51 14.73 -3.45
N MET A 168 -8.06 14.60 -2.21
CA MET A 168 -8.29 13.40 -1.42
C MET A 168 -9.79 13.13 -1.19
N VAL A 169 -10.20 11.89 -1.47
CA VAL A 169 -11.52 11.34 -1.14
C VAL A 169 -11.29 10.11 -0.27
N LEU A 170 -11.79 10.15 0.95
CA LEU A 170 -11.63 9.05 1.90
C LEU A 170 -12.51 7.86 1.54
N LEU A 171 -11.99 6.65 1.74
CA LEU A 171 -12.75 5.42 1.55
C LEU A 171 -13.77 5.27 2.68
N PRO A 172 -15.08 5.21 2.40
CA PRO A 172 -16.11 5.11 3.44
C PRO A 172 -16.07 3.75 4.18
N GLY A 173 -16.33 3.76 5.49
CA GLY A 173 -16.62 2.56 6.28
C GLY A 173 -15.42 1.74 6.78
N VAL A 174 -14.17 2.21 6.66
CA VAL A 174 -12.96 1.45 7.04
C VAL A 174 -12.17 2.16 8.15
N TRP A 175 -12.83 2.53 9.25
CA TRP A 175 -12.21 3.44 10.22
C TRP A 175 -11.65 2.77 11.48
N ARG A 176 -12.43 1.92 12.18
CA ARG A 176 -12.04 1.27 13.45
C ARG A 176 -12.60 -0.14 13.55
N ARG A 177 -11.93 -1.02 14.29
CA ARG A 177 -12.49 -2.32 14.67
C ARG A 177 -13.71 -2.08 15.55
N LYS A 178 -14.81 -2.82 15.30
CA LYS A 178 -15.91 -2.93 16.26
C LYS A 178 -15.34 -3.61 17.52
N MET A 179 -15.09 -2.85 18.56
CA MET A 179 -14.94 -3.38 19.90
C MET A 179 -16.30 -3.89 20.31
N GLY A 180 -16.40 -5.15 20.75
CA GLY A 180 -17.67 -5.78 21.10
C GLY A 180 -18.51 -4.89 22.01
N ASN A 181 -19.78 -4.68 21.64
CA ASN A 181 -20.82 -3.90 22.33
C ASN A 181 -20.55 -2.40 22.50
N GLY A 182 -20.86 -1.58 21.49
CA GLY A 182 -20.92 -0.13 21.63
C GLY A 182 -20.87 0.60 20.28
N ASN A 183 -21.77 1.51 20.13
CA ASN A 183 -22.06 2.36 18.99
C ASN A 183 -20.83 2.81 18.17
N ILE A 184 -20.98 2.69 16.86
CA ILE A 184 -20.10 3.32 15.88
C ILE A 184 -20.33 4.83 16.00
N HIS A 185 -19.31 5.58 16.38
CA HIS A 185 -19.29 7.01 16.10
C HIS A 185 -18.77 7.17 14.66
N GLU A 186 -19.66 7.57 13.78
CA GLU A 186 -19.34 8.17 12.48
C GLU A 186 -18.95 9.62 12.77
N ASP A 187 -17.67 9.95 12.59
CA ASP A 187 -17.18 11.33 12.48
C ASP A 187 -16.70 11.58 11.06
#